data_d00a2265cadbd261e4039527c83eddd0
#
_entry.id   d00a2265cadbd261e4039527c83eddd0
#
_cell.length_a   1.000
_cell.length_b   1.000
_cell.length_c   1.000
_cell.angle_alpha   90.00
_cell.angle_beta   90.00
_cell.angle_gamma   90.00
#
_symmetry.space_group_name_H-M   'P 1'
#
loop_
_entity.id
_entity.type
_entity.pdbx_description
1 polymer ?
#
loop_
_entity_poly.entity_id
_entity_poly.type
_entity_poly.pdbx_seq_one_letter_code
_entity_poly.pdbx_strand_id
1 'polypeptide(L)'
;MNFALTDEQVFLREAARGSLSRFKTIEAARDALEDASALPDLWPMAVEAGWPGLLVDEEHGGAGLGGFDALLVAEECGHVLAAVPLIGLLPATAILDAAGDETLAAVASGALRPAYVPARPPSEREPGWTVEPASGFARSGAPLAAADGNQMTLDGSVFFVPDAPGADLLVVVAIDSGGEPVAVAIEAGADGVTVEIVMRYDATRSLANVSFTGARGRRLDVDAGVLEDAWYLAHALIAAESIGAVQTCLDVSVAYAKERFTFGRAIGSYQAVKHELTEVLRRLENSRGLQYYAGWARRDQPEEFALAASAARSSAGAALDFAARAMINVHGGIGATWEHDAPLFFRRAQLSRRLLGGTHDATDRVAEQTLASAAAAAA
;
A
#
# COMPACT_ATOMS: atom_id res chain seq x y z
N MET A 1 2.68 25.55 -7.04
CA MET A 1 2.94 24.10 -6.95
C MET A 1 3.78 23.70 -8.14
N ASN A 2 4.91 23.04 -7.92
CA ASN A 2 5.77 22.50 -8.97
C ASN A 2 5.86 20.98 -8.77
N PHE A 3 5.40 20.21 -9.75
CA PHE A 3 5.44 18.74 -9.71
C PHE A 3 6.67 18.14 -10.39
N ALA A 4 7.62 18.97 -10.84
CA ALA A 4 8.90 18.45 -11.29
C ALA A 4 9.66 17.88 -10.08
N LEU A 5 10.18 16.67 -10.23
CA LEU A 5 11.02 16.06 -9.20
C LEU A 5 12.31 16.87 -9.03
N THR A 6 12.78 16.99 -7.80
CA THR A 6 14.13 17.50 -7.53
C THR A 6 15.17 16.48 -7.98
N ASP A 7 16.43 16.93 -8.12
CA ASP A 7 17.53 16.03 -8.47
C ASP A 7 17.71 14.91 -7.43
N GLU A 8 17.47 15.19 -6.14
CA GLU A 8 17.50 14.22 -5.05
C GLU A 8 16.39 13.17 -5.19
N GLN A 9 15.17 13.60 -5.55
CA GLN A 9 14.03 12.71 -5.79
C GLN A 9 14.24 11.83 -7.03
N VAL A 10 14.83 12.38 -8.09
CA VAL A 10 15.23 11.59 -9.26
C VAL A 10 16.25 10.54 -8.85
N PHE A 11 17.28 10.94 -8.09
CA PHE A 11 18.31 10.02 -7.59
C PHE A 11 17.73 8.93 -6.70
N LEU A 12 16.84 9.28 -5.76
CA LEU A 12 16.17 8.31 -4.88
C LEU A 12 15.41 7.25 -5.69
N ARG A 13 14.64 7.69 -6.69
CA ARG A 13 13.89 6.79 -7.58
C ARG A 13 14.81 5.89 -8.38
N GLU A 14 15.91 6.44 -8.94
CA GLU A 14 16.89 5.65 -9.69
C GLU A 14 17.63 4.65 -8.78
N ALA A 15 17.98 5.04 -7.56
CA ALA A 15 18.60 4.17 -6.57
C ALA A 15 17.66 3.01 -6.16
N ALA A 16 16.37 3.30 -5.96
CA ALA A 16 15.37 2.29 -5.65
C ALA A 16 15.23 1.28 -6.81
N ARG A 17 15.13 1.76 -8.05
CA ARG A 17 15.12 0.94 -9.25
C ARG A 17 16.38 0.09 -9.37
N GLY A 18 17.56 0.69 -9.12
CA GLY A 18 18.84 -0.02 -9.13
C GLY A 18 18.91 -1.13 -8.10
N SER A 19 18.43 -0.90 -6.88
CA SER A 19 18.39 -1.90 -5.82
C SER A 19 17.47 -3.07 -6.19
N LEU A 20 16.27 -2.79 -6.69
CA LEU A 20 15.30 -3.80 -7.11
C LEU A 20 15.75 -4.61 -8.34
N SER A 21 16.49 -3.99 -9.26
CA SER A 21 16.96 -4.65 -10.50
C SER A 21 17.91 -5.83 -10.25
N ARG A 22 18.46 -5.95 -9.04
CA ARG A 22 19.28 -7.09 -8.62
C ARG A 22 18.48 -8.38 -8.43
N PHE A 23 17.13 -8.25 -8.37
CA PHE A 23 16.23 -9.37 -8.08
C PHE A 23 15.28 -9.59 -9.26
N LYS A 24 15.00 -10.86 -9.54
CA LYS A 24 14.04 -11.29 -10.56
C LYS A 24 12.65 -11.47 -9.92
N THR A 25 12.10 -10.40 -9.37
CA THR A 25 10.89 -10.45 -8.53
C THR A 25 9.66 -10.95 -9.29
N ILE A 26 9.50 -10.61 -10.57
CA ILE A 26 8.37 -11.07 -11.39
C ILE A 26 8.48 -12.56 -11.69
N GLU A 27 9.69 -13.05 -12.03
CA GLU A 27 9.94 -14.48 -12.23
C GLU A 27 9.66 -15.25 -10.93
N ALA A 28 10.21 -14.77 -9.81
CA ALA A 28 9.97 -15.33 -8.49
C ALA A 28 8.48 -15.31 -8.09
N ALA A 29 7.75 -14.27 -8.45
CA ALA A 29 6.31 -14.19 -8.21
C ALA A 29 5.52 -15.27 -8.97
N ARG A 30 5.99 -15.66 -10.16
CA ARG A 30 5.41 -16.76 -10.92
C ARG A 30 5.68 -18.10 -10.25
N ASP A 31 6.93 -18.35 -9.87
CA ASP A 31 7.32 -19.59 -9.19
C ASP A 31 6.61 -19.73 -7.83
N ALA A 32 6.38 -18.62 -7.16
CA ALA A 32 5.67 -18.56 -5.87
C ALA A 32 4.16 -18.90 -5.96
N LEU A 33 3.60 -19.05 -7.15
CA LEU A 33 2.25 -19.60 -7.30
C LEU A 33 2.19 -21.09 -6.93
N GLU A 34 3.30 -21.82 -7.10
CA GLU A 34 3.43 -23.23 -6.74
C GLU A 34 4.17 -23.39 -5.41
N ASP A 35 5.22 -22.62 -5.18
CA ASP A 35 6.04 -22.66 -3.98
C ASP A 35 6.26 -21.25 -3.40
N ALA A 36 5.59 -20.94 -2.31
CA ALA A 36 5.67 -19.63 -1.66
C ALA A 36 7.11 -19.27 -1.21
N SER A 37 8.00 -20.25 -1.03
CA SER A 37 9.41 -20.04 -0.66
C SER A 37 10.27 -19.52 -1.81
N ALA A 38 9.75 -19.50 -3.05
CA ALA A 38 10.45 -18.97 -4.21
C ALA A 38 10.59 -17.43 -4.19
N LEU A 39 9.79 -16.73 -3.37
CA LEU A 39 9.94 -15.28 -3.23
C LEU A 39 11.24 -14.95 -2.49
N PRO A 40 12.07 -14.04 -3.04
CA PRO A 40 13.25 -13.56 -2.33
C PRO A 40 12.84 -12.76 -1.10
N ASP A 41 13.58 -12.91 -0.01
CA ASP A 41 13.51 -11.98 1.11
C ASP A 41 14.17 -10.66 0.67
N LEU A 42 13.35 -9.62 0.50
CA LEU A 42 13.81 -8.29 0.09
C LEU A 42 14.10 -7.38 1.29
N TRP A 43 13.89 -7.84 2.53
CA TRP A 43 14.16 -7.04 3.72
C TRP A 43 15.62 -6.60 3.84
N PRO A 44 16.62 -7.48 3.69
CA PRO A 44 18.03 -7.06 3.76
C PRO A 44 18.39 -5.98 2.73
N MET A 45 17.84 -6.07 1.52
CA MET A 45 18.03 -5.05 0.49
C MET A 45 17.35 -3.73 0.87
N ALA A 46 16.14 -3.77 1.43
CA ALA A 46 15.44 -2.58 1.87
C ALA A 46 16.20 -1.87 3.02
N VAL A 47 16.80 -2.64 3.94
CA VAL A 47 17.67 -2.13 5.00
C VAL A 47 18.94 -1.49 4.42
N GLU A 48 19.62 -2.18 3.49
CA GLU A 48 20.81 -1.63 2.79
C GLU A 48 20.49 -0.30 2.08
N ALA A 49 19.29 -0.18 1.51
CA ALA A 49 18.81 1.01 0.83
C ALA A 49 18.23 2.10 1.77
N GLY A 50 18.22 1.87 3.09
CA GLY A 50 17.74 2.83 4.09
C GLY A 50 16.22 2.99 4.14
N TRP A 51 15.44 2.09 3.52
CA TRP A 51 13.98 2.25 3.43
C TRP A 51 13.24 2.17 4.76
N PRO A 52 13.68 1.42 5.78
CA PRO A 52 13.05 1.45 7.10
C PRO A 52 13.11 2.81 7.77
N GLY A 53 14.17 3.57 7.51
CA GLY A 53 14.40 4.90 8.08
C GLY A 53 13.89 6.07 7.22
N LEU A 54 13.19 5.83 6.11
CA LEU A 54 12.77 6.91 5.18
C LEU A 54 12.03 8.05 5.90
N LEU A 55 11.08 7.72 6.77
CA LEU A 55 10.23 8.68 7.49
C LEU A 55 10.70 8.98 8.92
N VAL A 56 11.78 8.36 9.37
CA VAL A 56 12.35 8.59 10.70
C VAL A 56 13.26 9.81 10.65
N ASP A 57 13.16 10.68 11.63
CA ASP A 57 14.01 11.85 11.74
C ASP A 57 15.51 11.51 11.82
N GLU A 58 16.37 12.41 11.34
CA GLU A 58 17.83 12.24 11.35
C GLU A 58 18.39 12.06 12.77
N GLU A 59 17.76 12.66 13.79
CA GLU A 59 18.18 12.53 15.18
C GLU A 59 18.07 11.08 15.70
N HIS A 60 17.20 10.28 15.10
CA HIS A 60 17.03 8.85 15.38
C HIS A 60 17.74 7.95 14.35
N GLY A 61 18.57 8.52 13.48
CA GLY A 61 19.34 7.80 12.48
C GLY A 61 18.57 7.46 11.21
N GLY A 62 17.42 8.10 11.00
CA GLY A 62 16.63 8.01 9.77
C GLY A 62 17.09 8.98 8.68
N ALA A 63 16.36 9.04 7.59
CA ALA A 63 16.63 9.92 6.46
C ALA A 63 15.85 11.25 6.51
N GLY A 64 14.87 11.40 7.41
CA GLY A 64 14.03 12.59 7.55
C GLY A 64 13.27 12.96 6.28
N LEU A 65 12.98 11.99 5.40
CA LEU A 65 12.33 12.23 4.12
C LEU A 65 10.80 12.34 4.28
N GLY A 66 10.18 12.96 3.29
CA GLY A 66 8.74 13.18 3.29
C GLY A 66 7.93 11.99 2.73
N GLY A 67 6.61 12.05 2.95
CA GLY A 67 5.70 11.07 2.37
C GLY A 67 5.80 10.98 0.85
N PHE A 68 6.07 12.09 0.15
CA PHE A 68 6.26 12.09 -1.30
C PHE A 68 7.43 11.20 -1.74
N ASP A 69 8.55 11.26 -1.01
CA ASP A 69 9.75 10.47 -1.30
C ASP A 69 9.46 8.96 -1.08
N ALA A 70 8.72 8.64 -0.02
CA ALA A 70 8.26 7.27 0.24
C ALA A 70 7.35 6.74 -0.89
N LEU A 71 6.49 7.59 -1.48
CA LEU A 71 5.65 7.21 -2.61
C LEU A 71 6.47 6.93 -3.87
N LEU A 72 7.59 7.63 -4.11
CA LEU A 72 8.48 7.34 -5.23
C LEU A 72 9.12 5.95 -5.10
N VAL A 73 9.54 5.56 -3.90
CA VAL A 73 10.07 4.21 -3.63
C VAL A 73 8.99 3.15 -3.83
N ALA A 74 7.77 3.39 -3.32
CA ALA A 74 6.65 2.47 -3.48
C ALA A 74 6.23 2.29 -4.95
N GLU A 75 6.31 3.35 -5.78
CA GLU A 75 6.06 3.27 -7.22
C GLU A 75 7.05 2.31 -7.89
N GLU A 76 8.36 2.41 -7.57
CA GLU A 76 9.38 1.49 -8.10
C GLU A 76 9.17 0.04 -7.64
N CYS A 77 8.71 -0.18 -6.41
CA CYS A 77 8.30 -1.52 -5.96
C CYS A 77 7.13 -2.07 -6.79
N GLY A 78 6.19 -1.21 -7.14
CA GLY A 78 5.04 -1.55 -7.98
C GLY A 78 5.42 -2.01 -9.38
N HIS A 79 6.42 -1.38 -10.00
CA HIS A 79 6.92 -1.73 -11.33
C HIS A 79 7.30 -3.21 -11.47
N VAL A 80 7.85 -3.78 -10.42
CA VAL A 80 8.39 -5.15 -10.42
C VAL A 80 7.66 -6.08 -9.46
N LEU A 81 6.50 -5.70 -8.96
CA LEU A 81 5.71 -6.45 -7.98
C LEU A 81 6.54 -6.89 -6.76
N ALA A 82 7.47 -6.05 -6.30
CA ALA A 82 8.35 -6.37 -5.20
C ALA A 82 7.57 -6.61 -3.89
N ALA A 83 7.91 -7.69 -3.19
CA ALA A 83 7.31 -8.05 -1.90
C ALA A 83 8.04 -7.35 -0.74
N VAL A 84 8.16 -6.02 -0.79
CA VAL A 84 8.73 -5.21 0.30
C VAL A 84 7.59 -4.73 1.22
N PRO A 85 7.75 -4.79 2.56
CA PRO A 85 6.66 -4.55 3.51
C PRO A 85 6.36 -3.06 3.75
N LEU A 86 6.35 -2.21 2.72
CA LEU A 86 6.21 -0.75 2.87
C LEU A 86 4.84 -0.31 3.37
N ILE A 87 3.78 -1.08 3.05
CA ILE A 87 2.39 -0.72 3.44
C ILE A 87 2.19 -0.88 4.94
N GLY A 88 2.80 -1.89 5.54
CA GLY A 88 2.78 -2.08 7.00
C GLY A 88 3.83 -1.22 7.70
N LEU A 89 5.03 -1.13 7.14
CA LEU A 89 6.18 -0.45 7.73
C LEU A 89 5.97 1.06 7.88
N LEU A 90 5.72 1.77 6.77
CA LEU A 90 5.81 3.24 6.78
C LEU A 90 4.69 3.92 7.58
N PRO A 91 3.43 3.47 7.57
CA PRO A 91 2.42 4.02 8.47
C PRO A 91 2.70 3.72 9.94
N ALA A 92 3.25 2.53 10.26
CA ALA A 92 3.67 2.20 11.61
C ALA A 92 4.80 3.13 12.08
N THR A 93 5.80 3.34 11.22
CA THR A 93 6.93 4.25 11.47
C THR A 93 6.45 5.68 11.69
N ALA A 94 5.51 6.18 10.89
CA ALA A 94 4.95 7.53 11.06
C ALA A 94 4.25 7.72 12.41
N ILE A 95 3.54 6.71 12.92
CA ILE A 95 2.92 6.76 14.26
C ILE A 95 4.00 6.74 15.34
N LEU A 96 5.02 5.88 15.22
CA LEU A 96 6.12 5.79 16.18
C LEU A 96 6.93 7.09 16.24
N ASP A 97 7.20 7.70 15.08
CA ASP A 97 7.93 8.95 14.97
C ASP A 97 7.15 10.12 15.62
N ALA A 98 5.87 10.24 15.32
CA ALA A 98 5.00 11.22 15.97
C ALA A 98 4.88 11.04 17.51
N ALA A 99 5.04 9.81 18.00
CA ALA A 99 5.06 9.50 19.43
C ALA A 99 6.43 9.76 20.08
N GLY A 100 7.49 10.04 19.31
CA GLY A 100 8.86 10.10 19.83
C GLY A 100 9.32 8.79 20.45
N ASP A 101 8.98 7.67 19.82
CA ASP A 101 9.12 6.34 20.40
C ASP A 101 10.57 5.89 20.49
N GLU A 102 10.93 5.27 21.61
CA GLU A 102 12.29 4.77 21.88
C GLU A 102 12.82 3.73 20.88
N THR A 103 11.92 3.10 20.11
CA THR A 103 12.30 2.07 19.11
C THR A 103 12.74 2.64 17.77
N LEU A 104 12.62 3.95 17.54
CA LEU A 104 12.88 4.59 16.24
C LEU A 104 14.26 4.30 15.67
N ALA A 105 15.31 4.32 16.50
CA ALA A 105 16.66 4.01 16.03
C ALA A 105 16.78 2.55 15.56
N ALA A 106 16.11 1.62 16.23
CA ALA A 106 16.06 0.23 15.82
C ALA A 106 15.26 0.03 14.54
N VAL A 107 14.18 0.79 14.36
CA VAL A 107 13.39 0.82 13.12
C VAL A 107 14.24 1.37 11.97
N ALA A 108 14.87 2.54 12.15
CA ALA A 108 15.67 3.19 11.11
C ALA A 108 16.82 2.31 10.62
N SER A 109 17.48 1.60 11.54
CA SER A 109 18.56 0.64 11.21
C SER A 109 18.05 -0.69 10.62
N GLY A 110 16.74 -0.94 10.61
CA GLY A 110 16.15 -2.22 10.19
C GLY A 110 16.32 -3.36 11.18
N ALA A 111 16.84 -3.09 12.39
CA ALA A 111 16.97 -4.07 13.46
C ALA A 111 15.62 -4.45 14.09
N LEU A 112 14.60 -3.62 13.92
CA LEU A 112 13.24 -3.86 14.34
C LEU A 112 12.29 -3.52 13.18
N ARG A 113 11.42 -4.47 12.82
CA ARG A 113 10.46 -4.33 11.74
C ARG A 113 9.06 -4.11 12.29
N PRO A 114 8.53 -2.88 12.27
CA PRO A 114 7.16 -2.64 12.66
C PRO A 114 6.18 -2.96 11.54
N ALA A 115 4.94 -3.31 11.91
CA ALA A 115 3.81 -3.40 11.00
C ALA A 115 2.59 -2.68 11.54
N TYR A 116 1.93 -1.93 10.68
CA TYR A 116 0.71 -1.20 10.96
C TYR A 116 -0.49 -2.16 10.98
N VAL A 117 -1.18 -2.22 12.10
CA VAL A 117 -2.45 -2.92 12.24
C VAL A 117 -3.57 -1.89 12.20
N PRO A 118 -4.23 -1.72 11.04
CA PRO A 118 -5.14 -0.63 10.81
C PRO A 118 -6.47 -0.84 11.52
N ALA A 119 -6.97 0.22 12.17
CA ALA A 119 -8.39 0.39 12.34
C ALA A 119 -8.84 1.52 11.42
N ARG A 120 -10.05 1.43 10.91
CA ARG A 120 -10.60 2.56 10.16
C ARG A 120 -10.70 3.78 11.04
N PRO A 121 -10.40 4.98 10.49
CA PRO A 121 -10.95 6.20 11.03
C PRO A 121 -12.46 6.00 11.21
N PRO A 122 -13.09 6.56 12.23
CA PRO A 122 -14.51 6.36 12.53
C PRO A 122 -15.40 6.99 11.46
N SER A 123 -15.34 6.49 10.26
CA SER A 123 -16.30 6.76 9.21
C SER A 123 -17.19 5.53 9.05
N GLU A 124 -18.41 5.77 9.07
CA GLU A 124 -19.52 4.92 9.41
C GLU A 124 -19.86 3.87 8.39
N ARG A 125 -19.25 3.89 7.22
CA ARG A 125 -19.58 2.99 6.15
C ARG A 125 -18.45 2.00 5.93
N GLU A 126 -18.64 0.84 6.44
CA GLU A 126 -17.88 -0.28 6.02
C GLU A 126 -18.54 -0.95 4.83
N PRO A 127 -18.13 -0.67 3.61
CA PRO A 127 -18.42 -1.61 2.55
C PRO A 127 -17.65 -2.88 2.85
N GLY A 128 -18.31 -4.00 2.59
CA GLY A 128 -17.70 -5.28 2.67
C GLY A 128 -16.32 -5.28 2.04
N TRP A 129 -15.29 -5.64 2.82
CA TRP A 129 -14.15 -6.30 2.26
C TRP A 129 -14.71 -7.33 1.33
N THR A 130 -14.42 -7.15 0.14
CA THR A 130 -15.12 -7.96 -0.79
C THR A 130 -14.36 -9.20 -1.23
N VAL A 131 -13.62 -9.74 -0.35
CA VAL A 131 -13.67 -11.16 -0.25
C VAL A 131 -14.93 -11.37 0.56
N GLU A 132 -16.07 -11.62 -0.07
CA GLU A 132 -17.18 -12.21 0.65
C GLU A 132 -16.59 -13.32 1.48
N PRO A 133 -16.78 -13.28 2.80
CA PRO A 133 -16.35 -14.38 3.61
C PRO A 133 -17.08 -15.60 3.07
N ALA A 134 -16.36 -16.49 2.44
CA ALA A 134 -16.91 -17.75 1.98
C ALA A 134 -17.51 -18.55 3.13
N SER A 135 -17.41 -18.05 4.34
CA SER A 135 -18.00 -18.61 5.55
C SER A 135 -17.95 -17.57 6.67
N GLY A 136 -19.04 -16.83 6.88
CA GLY A 136 -19.41 -16.29 8.19
C GLY A 136 -18.38 -15.49 9.01
N PHE A 137 -17.24 -15.07 8.45
CA PHE A 137 -16.34 -14.14 9.10
C PHE A 137 -16.99 -12.78 9.12
N ALA A 138 -17.65 -12.48 10.22
CA ALA A 138 -18.05 -11.11 10.52
C ALA A 138 -16.79 -10.25 10.46
N ARG A 139 -16.90 -9.06 9.82
CA ARG A 139 -15.86 -8.07 9.90
C ARG A 139 -15.64 -7.73 11.34
N SER A 140 -14.38 -7.79 11.73
CA SER A 140 -13.98 -7.24 13.00
C SER A 140 -14.04 -5.72 12.89
N GLY A 141 -14.65 -5.09 13.86
CA GLY A 141 -14.37 -3.70 14.21
C GLY A 141 -12.89 -3.56 14.60
N ALA A 142 -12.48 -2.34 14.94
CA ALA A 142 -11.19 -2.12 15.59
C ALA A 142 -11.08 -2.95 16.86
N PRO A 143 -9.88 -3.42 17.24
CA PRO A 143 -9.65 -4.01 18.55
C PRO A 143 -10.06 -3.03 19.65
N LEU A 144 -10.54 -3.57 20.76
CA LEU A 144 -10.83 -2.79 21.95
C LEU A 144 -9.56 -2.66 22.80
N ALA A 145 -9.34 -1.47 23.36
CA ALA A 145 -8.23 -1.18 24.24
C ALA A 145 -8.71 -0.76 25.61
N ALA A 146 -8.24 -1.41 26.66
CA ALA A 146 -8.52 -1.04 28.05
C ALA A 146 -7.24 -0.62 28.76
N ALA A 147 -7.30 0.45 29.55
CA ALA A 147 -6.16 0.90 30.35
C ALA A 147 -5.82 -0.12 31.45
N ASP A 148 -4.53 -0.47 31.58
CA ASP A 148 -3.98 -1.34 32.62
C ASP A 148 -2.68 -0.72 33.16
N GLY A 149 -2.81 0.22 34.08
CA GLY A 149 -1.70 1.04 34.59
C GLY A 149 -1.09 1.90 33.48
N ASN A 150 0.19 1.67 33.17
CA ASN A 150 0.92 2.35 32.09
C ASN A 150 0.83 1.59 30.75
N GLN A 151 0.11 0.50 30.69
CA GLN A 151 -0.08 -0.32 29.50
C GLN A 151 -1.55 -0.30 29.06
N MET A 152 -1.78 -0.84 27.88
CA MET A 152 -3.13 -1.11 27.35
C MET A 152 -3.28 -2.61 27.17
N THR A 153 -4.45 -3.12 27.51
CA THR A 153 -4.86 -4.49 27.19
C THR A 153 -5.71 -4.47 25.94
N LEU A 154 -5.37 -5.30 24.96
CA LEU A 154 -6.06 -5.39 23.68
C LEU A 154 -6.89 -6.67 23.57
N ASP A 155 -8.11 -6.54 23.07
CA ASP A 155 -9.02 -7.63 22.72
C ASP A 155 -9.68 -7.39 21.37
N GLY A 156 -9.72 -8.43 20.53
CA GLY A 156 -10.35 -8.37 19.22
C GLY A 156 -9.46 -8.91 18.10
N SER A 157 -9.86 -8.67 16.85
CA SER A 157 -9.13 -9.16 15.68
C SER A 157 -9.19 -8.17 14.55
N VAL A 158 -8.13 -8.11 13.76
CA VAL A 158 -8.05 -7.37 12.49
C VAL A 158 -7.68 -8.33 11.39
N PHE A 159 -8.49 -8.37 10.33
CA PHE A 159 -8.30 -9.30 9.22
C PHE A 159 -7.54 -8.66 8.06
N PHE A 160 -6.76 -9.49 7.36
CA PHE A 160 -6.01 -9.10 6.16
C PHE A 160 -5.04 -7.93 6.38
N VAL A 161 -4.36 -7.95 7.51
CA VAL A 161 -3.34 -6.94 7.87
C VAL A 161 -2.14 -7.10 6.94
N PRO A 162 -1.79 -6.07 6.14
CA PRO A 162 -0.62 -6.12 5.30
C PRO A 162 0.66 -6.18 6.14
N ASP A 163 1.61 -6.99 5.68
CA ASP A 163 2.98 -7.05 6.17
C ASP A 163 3.16 -7.45 7.64
N ALA A 164 2.08 -7.86 8.32
CA ALA A 164 2.17 -8.38 9.68
C ALA A 164 2.99 -9.69 9.81
N PRO A 165 2.97 -10.62 8.82
CA PRO A 165 3.89 -11.76 8.89
C PRO A 165 5.36 -11.33 8.89
N GLY A 166 6.11 -11.78 9.90
CA GLY A 166 7.52 -11.46 10.07
C GLY A 166 7.80 -10.06 10.66
N ALA A 167 6.79 -9.34 11.14
CA ALA A 167 6.99 -8.15 11.95
C ALA A 167 7.46 -8.53 13.36
N ASP A 168 8.30 -7.68 13.94
CA ASP A 168 8.75 -7.79 15.35
C ASP A 168 7.81 -7.00 16.26
N LEU A 169 7.30 -5.88 15.76
CA LEU A 169 6.43 -4.95 16.49
C LEU A 169 5.15 -4.69 15.69
N LEU A 170 4.01 -4.72 16.35
CA LEU A 170 2.73 -4.31 15.78
C LEU A 170 2.35 -2.94 16.34
N VAL A 171 2.07 -1.98 15.47
CA VAL A 171 1.51 -0.68 15.82
C VAL A 171 0.01 -0.74 15.53
N VAL A 172 -0.76 -0.94 16.59
CA VAL A 172 -2.19 -1.25 16.52
C VAL A 172 -3.02 0.00 16.78
N VAL A 173 -3.91 0.32 15.87
CA VAL A 173 -4.97 1.29 16.14
C VAL A 173 -6.17 0.54 16.74
N ALA A 174 -6.56 0.93 17.93
CA ALA A 174 -7.64 0.33 18.70
C ALA A 174 -8.63 1.40 19.17
N ILE A 175 -9.78 0.99 19.69
CA ILE A 175 -10.77 1.89 20.27
C ILE A 175 -10.76 1.71 21.80
N ASP A 176 -10.61 2.80 22.53
CA ASP A 176 -10.63 2.76 23.98
C ASP A 176 -12.06 2.65 24.56
N SER A 177 -12.16 2.54 25.88
CA SER A 177 -13.46 2.46 26.59
C SER A 177 -14.33 3.72 26.44
N GLY A 178 -13.74 4.84 26.01
CA GLY A 178 -14.45 6.09 25.71
C GLY A 178 -14.97 6.15 24.28
N GLY A 179 -14.59 5.19 23.43
CA GLY A 179 -14.90 5.18 22.00
C GLY A 179 -13.89 5.94 21.15
N GLU A 180 -12.77 6.38 21.72
CA GLU A 180 -11.74 7.16 21.02
C GLU A 180 -10.64 6.25 20.45
N PRO A 181 -10.09 6.59 19.27
CA PRO A 181 -8.99 5.85 18.68
C PRO A 181 -7.69 6.08 19.46
N VAL A 182 -6.98 5.00 19.73
CA VAL A 182 -5.68 5.00 20.41
C VAL A 182 -4.69 4.13 19.66
N ALA A 183 -3.41 4.47 19.74
CA ALA A 183 -2.33 3.64 19.22
C ALA A 183 -1.66 2.85 20.33
N VAL A 184 -1.36 1.58 20.06
CA VAL A 184 -0.69 0.66 20.97
C VAL A 184 0.44 -0.05 20.24
N ALA A 185 1.66 0.05 20.77
CA ALA A 185 2.79 -0.74 20.32
C ALA A 185 2.86 -2.04 21.12
N ILE A 186 2.92 -3.17 20.43
CA ILE A 186 2.96 -4.51 21.04
C ILE A 186 3.90 -5.43 20.25
N GLU A 187 4.72 -6.20 20.91
CA GLU A 187 5.55 -7.21 20.26
C GLU A 187 4.68 -8.24 19.55
N ALA A 188 5.04 -8.61 18.32
CA ALA A 188 4.25 -9.58 17.54
C ALA A 188 4.22 -10.98 18.17
N GLY A 189 5.24 -11.30 19.00
CA GLY A 189 5.34 -12.55 19.76
C GLY A 189 4.82 -12.47 21.19
N ALA A 190 4.18 -11.37 21.62
CA ALA A 190 3.68 -11.21 22.99
C ALA A 190 2.55 -12.18 23.31
N ASP A 191 2.41 -12.50 24.60
CA ASP A 191 1.30 -13.31 25.08
C ASP A 191 -0.03 -12.70 24.71
N GLY A 192 -0.96 -13.52 24.20
CA GLY A 192 -2.26 -13.08 23.74
C GLY A 192 -2.29 -12.50 22.32
N VAL A 193 -1.16 -12.38 21.62
CA VAL A 193 -1.09 -12.01 20.20
C VAL A 193 -1.03 -13.26 19.34
N THR A 194 -1.83 -13.29 18.28
CA THR A 194 -1.77 -14.34 17.25
C THR A 194 -1.71 -13.69 15.88
N VAL A 195 -0.70 -14.06 15.09
CA VAL A 195 -0.53 -13.64 13.70
C VAL A 195 -0.71 -14.87 12.81
N GLU A 196 -1.89 -15.00 12.19
CA GLU A 196 -2.23 -16.10 11.30
C GLU A 196 -2.07 -15.70 9.85
N ILE A 197 -1.13 -16.32 9.12
CA ILE A 197 -0.89 -16.04 7.70
C ILE A 197 -2.10 -16.40 6.86
N VAL A 198 -2.59 -15.46 6.07
CA VAL A 198 -3.71 -15.65 5.15
C VAL A 198 -3.19 -16.11 3.79
N MET A 199 -3.73 -17.23 3.31
CA MET A 199 -3.48 -17.66 1.93
C MET A 199 -4.14 -16.68 0.95
N ARG A 200 -3.38 -16.21 -0.04
CA ARG A 200 -3.82 -15.24 -1.05
C ARG A 200 -3.41 -15.68 -2.44
N TYR A 201 -4.13 -15.24 -3.43
CA TYR A 201 -3.81 -15.57 -4.83
C TYR A 201 -2.81 -14.61 -5.49
N ASP A 202 -2.49 -13.47 -4.84
CA ASP A 202 -1.32 -12.65 -5.16
C ASP A 202 -0.17 -13.05 -4.21
N ALA A 203 0.73 -13.87 -4.71
CA ALA A 203 1.84 -14.39 -3.91
C ALA A 203 2.79 -13.29 -3.40
N THR A 204 2.83 -12.14 -4.07
CA THR A 204 3.73 -11.02 -3.75
C THR A 204 3.20 -10.11 -2.64
N ARG A 205 2.05 -10.44 -2.01
CA ARG A 205 1.54 -9.76 -0.82
C ARG A 205 1.64 -10.67 0.40
N SER A 206 2.11 -10.09 1.49
CA SER A 206 2.09 -10.72 2.80
C SER A 206 0.89 -10.20 3.60
N LEU A 207 -0.01 -11.09 4.01
CA LEU A 207 -1.22 -10.74 4.77
C LEU A 207 -1.39 -11.71 5.94
N ALA A 208 -1.90 -11.19 7.06
CA ALA A 208 -2.29 -12.01 8.19
C ALA A 208 -3.62 -11.55 8.80
N ASN A 209 -4.29 -12.47 9.48
CA ASN A 209 -5.26 -12.13 10.51
C ASN A 209 -4.50 -11.97 11.83
N VAL A 210 -4.69 -10.84 12.49
CA VAL A 210 -4.06 -10.54 13.77
C VAL A 210 -5.14 -10.52 14.83
N SER A 211 -4.98 -11.33 15.88
CA SER A 211 -5.93 -11.46 16.97
C SER A 211 -5.25 -11.13 18.30
N PHE A 212 -6.00 -10.49 19.17
CA PHE A 212 -5.60 -10.09 20.52
C PHE A 212 -6.56 -10.69 21.54
N THR A 213 -6.02 -11.31 22.59
CA THR A 213 -6.79 -11.88 23.70
C THR A 213 -6.10 -11.48 24.99
N GLY A 214 -6.55 -10.40 25.60
CA GLY A 214 -5.91 -9.83 26.79
C GLY A 214 -4.44 -9.45 26.56
N ALA A 215 -4.06 -9.14 25.33
CA ALA A 215 -2.69 -8.86 24.93
C ALA A 215 -2.24 -7.48 25.45
N ARG A 216 -1.07 -7.41 26.10
CA ARG A 216 -0.58 -6.19 26.74
C ARG A 216 0.42 -5.47 25.86
N GLY A 217 0.15 -4.18 25.59
CA GLY A 217 1.01 -3.32 24.82
C GLY A 217 1.20 -1.95 25.44
N ARG A 218 2.17 -1.22 24.95
CA ARG A 218 2.47 0.15 25.39
C ARG A 218 1.63 1.14 24.58
N ARG A 219 0.91 2.03 25.28
CA ARG A 219 0.21 3.15 24.63
C ARG A 219 1.22 4.09 23.99
N LEU A 220 0.95 4.51 22.77
CA LEU A 220 1.67 5.59 22.09
C LEU A 220 0.90 6.89 22.31
N ASP A 221 1.60 7.95 22.67
CA ASP A 221 1.00 9.27 22.96
C ASP A 221 0.90 10.07 21.65
N VAL A 222 -0.15 9.80 20.92
CA VAL A 222 -0.48 10.47 19.65
C VAL A 222 -1.96 10.84 19.61
N ASP A 223 -2.28 11.87 18.85
CA ASP A 223 -3.65 12.28 18.62
C ASP A 223 -4.32 11.50 17.46
N ALA A 224 -5.62 11.69 17.30
CA ALA A 224 -6.38 11.03 16.25
C ALA A 224 -5.96 11.45 14.84
N GLY A 225 -5.42 12.67 14.67
CA GLY A 225 -4.94 13.17 13.39
C GLY A 225 -3.74 12.38 12.87
N VAL A 226 -2.82 11.98 13.76
CA VAL A 226 -1.68 11.10 13.42
C VAL A 226 -2.17 9.73 12.94
N LEU A 227 -3.20 9.19 13.58
CA LEU A 227 -3.77 7.89 13.18
C LEU A 227 -4.49 7.97 11.83
N GLU A 228 -5.15 9.08 11.58
CA GLU A 228 -5.77 9.38 10.28
C GLU A 228 -4.71 9.56 9.19
N ASP A 229 -3.63 10.32 9.45
CA ASP A 229 -2.51 10.47 8.52
C ASP A 229 -1.90 9.12 8.14
N ALA A 230 -1.64 8.25 9.11
CA ALA A 230 -1.11 6.90 8.86
C ALA A 230 -2.02 6.05 7.96
N TRP A 231 -3.34 6.13 8.15
CA TRP A 231 -4.31 5.47 7.29
C TRP A 231 -4.23 5.95 5.86
N TYR A 232 -4.21 7.27 5.64
CA TYR A 232 -4.13 7.84 4.29
C TYR A 232 -2.75 7.69 3.66
N LEU A 233 -1.68 7.60 4.46
CA LEU A 233 -0.36 7.23 3.97
C LEU A 233 -0.37 5.81 3.40
N ALA A 234 -1.01 4.86 4.09
CA ALA A 234 -1.17 3.49 3.56
C ALA A 234 -1.96 3.47 2.25
N HIS A 235 -3.01 4.30 2.12
CA HIS A 235 -3.75 4.47 0.87
C HIS A 235 -2.88 5.02 -0.27
N ALA A 236 -2.09 6.05 0.02
CA ALA A 236 -1.18 6.66 -0.96
C ALA A 236 -0.08 5.69 -1.41
N LEU A 237 0.47 4.88 -0.49
CA LEU A 237 1.45 3.84 -0.81
C LEU A 237 0.88 2.77 -1.76
N ILE A 238 -0.35 2.28 -1.49
CA ILE A 238 -1.02 1.33 -2.40
C ILE A 238 -1.31 1.96 -3.77
N ALA A 239 -1.64 3.26 -3.81
CA ALA A 239 -1.82 3.98 -5.06
C ALA A 239 -0.51 4.06 -5.84
N ALA A 240 0.60 4.41 -5.18
CA ALA A 240 1.93 4.50 -5.77
C ALA A 240 2.38 3.17 -6.38
N GLU A 241 2.29 2.07 -5.62
CA GLU A 241 2.58 0.73 -6.16
C GLU A 241 1.67 0.37 -7.35
N SER A 242 0.39 0.75 -7.29
CA SER A 242 -0.54 0.51 -8.39
C SER A 242 -0.11 1.25 -9.65
N ILE A 243 0.38 2.48 -9.53
CA ILE A 243 0.87 3.30 -10.64
C ILE A 243 2.12 2.67 -11.27
N GLY A 244 3.08 2.20 -10.47
CA GLY A 244 4.23 1.45 -10.96
C GLY A 244 3.82 0.21 -11.75
N ALA A 245 2.86 -0.56 -11.24
CA ALA A 245 2.33 -1.73 -11.92
C ALA A 245 1.59 -1.38 -13.24
N VAL A 246 0.85 -0.27 -13.29
CA VAL A 246 0.21 0.24 -14.53
C VAL A 246 1.26 0.57 -15.58
N GLN A 247 2.34 1.25 -15.19
CA GLN A 247 3.44 1.58 -16.11
C GLN A 247 4.02 0.30 -16.74
N THR A 248 4.30 -0.72 -15.94
CA THR A 248 4.82 -2.00 -16.46
C THR A 248 3.82 -2.70 -17.38
N CYS A 249 2.53 -2.72 -17.02
CA CYS A 249 1.48 -3.25 -17.90
C CYS A 249 1.49 -2.54 -19.27
N LEU A 250 1.63 -1.21 -19.27
CA LEU A 250 1.70 -0.41 -20.50
C LEU A 250 2.95 -0.73 -21.32
N ASP A 251 4.13 -0.69 -20.70
CA ASP A 251 5.41 -0.87 -21.39
C ASP A 251 5.52 -2.24 -22.06
N VAL A 252 5.17 -3.30 -21.33
CA VAL A 252 5.16 -4.69 -21.84
C VAL A 252 4.14 -4.84 -22.96
N SER A 253 2.95 -4.25 -22.83
CA SER A 253 1.92 -4.32 -23.87
C SER A 253 2.32 -3.55 -25.13
N VAL A 254 2.95 -2.38 -24.97
CA VAL A 254 3.44 -1.57 -26.11
C VAL A 254 4.58 -2.29 -26.84
N ALA A 255 5.52 -2.89 -26.10
CA ALA A 255 6.61 -3.67 -26.69
C ALA A 255 6.05 -4.84 -27.52
N TYR A 256 5.18 -5.64 -26.93
CA TYR A 256 4.53 -6.76 -27.62
C TYR A 256 3.72 -6.30 -28.84
N ALA A 257 2.97 -5.21 -28.74
CA ALA A 257 2.17 -4.69 -29.84
C ALA A 257 3.01 -4.21 -31.03
N LYS A 258 4.27 -3.83 -30.83
CA LYS A 258 5.22 -3.48 -31.89
C LYS A 258 5.82 -4.72 -32.59
N GLU A 259 6.03 -5.80 -31.84
CA GLU A 259 6.73 -7.01 -32.30
C GLU A 259 5.79 -8.09 -32.85
N ARG A 260 4.56 -8.18 -32.34
CA ARG A 260 3.61 -9.21 -32.78
C ARG A 260 2.92 -8.82 -34.08
N PHE A 261 3.03 -9.66 -35.07
CA PHE A 261 2.40 -9.49 -36.40
C PHE A 261 1.16 -10.36 -36.52
N THR A 262 0.12 -9.79 -37.15
CA THR A 262 -1.10 -10.50 -37.55
C THR A 262 -1.65 -9.85 -38.82
N PHE A 263 -2.14 -10.63 -39.76
CA PHE A 263 -2.60 -10.14 -41.07
C PHE A 263 -1.58 -9.22 -41.79
N GLY A 264 -0.29 -9.60 -41.75
CA GLY A 264 0.79 -8.92 -42.45
C GLY A 264 1.29 -7.60 -41.85
N ARG A 265 0.86 -7.23 -40.63
CA ARG A 265 1.33 -6.02 -39.95
C ARG A 265 1.35 -6.18 -38.42
N ALA A 266 2.13 -5.33 -37.74
CA ALA A 266 2.18 -5.31 -36.28
C ALA A 266 0.81 -5.03 -35.67
N ILE A 267 0.44 -5.74 -34.58
CA ILE A 267 -0.88 -5.56 -33.95
C ILE A 267 -1.07 -4.13 -33.42
N GLY A 268 -0.01 -3.46 -33.00
CA GLY A 268 -0.05 -2.05 -32.61
C GLY A 268 -0.40 -1.07 -33.75
N SER A 269 -0.47 -1.53 -35.01
CA SER A 269 -0.96 -0.70 -36.10
C SER A 269 -2.49 -0.59 -36.14
N TYR A 270 -3.22 -1.48 -35.45
CA TYR A 270 -4.68 -1.46 -35.40
C TYR A 270 -5.18 -0.41 -34.40
N GLN A 271 -6.18 0.36 -34.78
CA GLN A 271 -6.71 1.44 -33.95
C GLN A 271 -7.27 0.93 -32.61
N ALA A 272 -7.92 -0.23 -32.58
CA ALA A 272 -8.45 -0.82 -31.35
C ALA A 272 -7.35 -1.02 -30.29
N VAL A 273 -6.20 -1.57 -30.69
CA VAL A 273 -5.05 -1.75 -29.78
C VAL A 273 -4.45 -0.41 -29.37
N LYS A 274 -4.30 0.54 -30.31
CA LYS A 274 -3.78 1.88 -30.00
C LYS A 274 -4.67 2.62 -29.00
N HIS A 275 -5.98 2.60 -29.19
CA HIS A 275 -6.93 3.31 -28.32
C HIS A 275 -6.92 2.70 -26.93
N GLU A 276 -6.89 1.36 -26.80
CA GLU A 276 -6.80 0.68 -25.50
C GLU A 276 -5.52 1.08 -24.74
N LEU A 277 -4.35 1.04 -25.39
CA LEU A 277 -3.07 1.41 -24.79
C LEU A 277 -2.97 2.93 -24.49
N THR A 278 -3.57 3.77 -25.33
CA THR A 278 -3.67 5.21 -25.05
C THR A 278 -4.54 5.48 -23.83
N GLU A 279 -5.62 4.73 -23.64
CA GLU A 279 -6.47 4.83 -22.46
C GLU A 279 -5.72 4.37 -21.18
N VAL A 280 -4.86 3.34 -21.27
CA VAL A 280 -3.96 2.97 -20.16
C VAL A 280 -3.03 4.12 -19.82
N LEU A 281 -2.37 4.73 -20.82
CA LEU A 281 -1.49 5.89 -20.62
C LEU A 281 -2.22 7.06 -19.97
N ARG A 282 -3.41 7.39 -20.46
CA ARG A 282 -4.22 8.49 -19.90
C ARG A 282 -4.55 8.26 -18.43
N ARG A 283 -4.96 7.04 -18.07
CA ARG A 283 -5.25 6.66 -16.68
C ARG A 283 -4.01 6.70 -15.80
N LEU A 284 -2.87 6.23 -16.33
CA LEU A 284 -1.58 6.28 -15.66
C LEU A 284 -1.20 7.72 -15.28
N GLU A 285 -1.19 8.64 -16.27
CA GLU A 285 -0.77 10.02 -16.04
C GLU A 285 -1.72 10.78 -15.12
N ASN A 286 -3.03 10.54 -15.23
CA ASN A 286 -4.01 11.11 -14.30
C ASN A 286 -3.77 10.62 -12.86
N SER A 287 -3.53 9.32 -12.68
CA SER A 287 -3.27 8.74 -11.36
C SER A 287 -1.96 9.22 -10.77
N ARG A 288 -0.91 9.37 -11.59
CA ARG A 288 0.40 9.90 -11.17
C ARG A 288 0.28 11.36 -10.72
N GLY A 289 -0.49 12.18 -11.44
CA GLY A 289 -0.75 13.55 -11.01
C GLY A 289 -1.44 13.62 -9.64
N LEU A 290 -2.41 12.76 -9.38
CA LEU A 290 -3.09 12.67 -8.09
C LEU A 290 -2.17 12.14 -6.98
N GLN A 291 -1.29 11.17 -7.27
CA GLN A 291 -0.28 10.69 -6.33
C GLN A 291 0.71 11.81 -5.94
N TYR A 292 1.20 12.56 -6.92
CA TYR A 292 2.12 13.67 -6.66
C TYR A 292 1.45 14.75 -5.81
N TYR A 293 0.18 15.01 -6.09
CA TYR A 293 -0.60 15.92 -5.26
C TYR A 293 -0.76 15.40 -3.83
N ALA A 294 -1.08 14.12 -3.64
CA ALA A 294 -1.20 13.52 -2.32
C ALA A 294 0.12 13.58 -1.54
N GLY A 295 1.24 13.25 -2.17
CA GLY A 295 2.56 13.31 -1.55
C GLY A 295 2.95 14.74 -1.13
N TRP A 296 2.65 15.73 -1.98
CA TRP A 296 2.85 17.15 -1.65
C TRP A 296 1.90 17.61 -0.54
N ALA A 297 0.61 17.27 -0.64
CA ALA A 297 -0.40 17.73 0.32
C ALA A 297 -0.09 17.26 1.74
N ARG A 298 0.42 16.04 1.93
CA ARG A 298 0.75 15.54 3.26
C ARG A 298 1.67 16.48 4.06
N ARG A 299 2.58 17.19 3.39
CA ARG A 299 3.51 18.12 4.02
C ARG A 299 3.03 19.58 3.98
N ASP A 300 2.54 20.01 2.82
CA ASP A 300 2.33 21.45 2.55
C ASP A 300 0.86 21.88 2.72
N GLN A 301 -0.09 20.94 2.71
CA GLN A 301 -1.54 21.16 2.90
C GLN A 301 -2.16 19.91 3.61
N PRO A 302 -1.79 19.66 4.88
CA PRO A 302 -2.21 18.42 5.57
C PRO A 302 -3.73 18.20 5.62
N GLU A 303 -4.50 19.29 5.65
CA GLU A 303 -5.98 19.26 5.64
C GLU A 303 -6.56 18.69 4.33
N GLU A 304 -5.81 18.72 3.23
CA GLU A 304 -6.21 18.17 1.95
C GLU A 304 -5.70 16.73 1.72
N PHE A 305 -4.79 16.25 2.58
CA PHE A 305 -4.13 14.97 2.37
C PHE A 305 -5.11 13.79 2.31
N ALA A 306 -6.09 13.75 3.20
CA ALA A 306 -7.09 12.68 3.23
C ALA A 306 -7.88 12.56 1.90
N LEU A 307 -8.29 13.71 1.35
CA LEU A 307 -8.96 13.77 0.05
C LEU A 307 -8.02 13.39 -1.09
N ALA A 308 -6.81 13.95 -1.09
CA ALA A 308 -5.82 13.71 -2.13
C ALA A 308 -5.38 12.24 -2.19
N ALA A 309 -5.11 11.61 -1.04
CA ALA A 309 -4.78 10.19 -0.93
C ALA A 309 -5.94 9.29 -1.39
N SER A 310 -7.18 9.66 -1.02
CA SER A 310 -8.38 8.94 -1.47
C SER A 310 -8.59 9.05 -2.99
N ALA A 311 -8.38 10.23 -3.57
CA ALA A 311 -8.47 10.43 -5.02
C ALA A 311 -7.39 9.64 -5.77
N ALA A 312 -6.14 9.66 -5.29
CA ALA A 312 -5.05 8.86 -5.83
C ALA A 312 -5.38 7.36 -5.75
N ARG A 313 -5.88 6.90 -4.60
CA ARG A 313 -6.25 5.50 -4.34
C ARG A 313 -7.36 5.01 -5.27
N SER A 314 -8.41 5.80 -5.43
CA SER A 314 -9.54 5.48 -6.33
C SER A 314 -9.08 5.41 -7.78
N SER A 315 -8.36 6.43 -8.25
CA SER A 315 -7.88 6.53 -9.63
C SER A 315 -6.88 5.43 -9.97
N ALA A 316 -5.85 5.21 -9.13
CA ALA A 316 -4.80 4.22 -9.37
C ALA A 316 -5.34 2.79 -9.34
N GLY A 317 -6.27 2.48 -8.42
CA GLY A 317 -6.89 1.16 -8.36
C GLY A 317 -7.72 0.83 -9.60
N ALA A 318 -8.49 1.81 -10.11
CA ALA A 318 -9.24 1.66 -11.36
C ALA A 318 -8.31 1.59 -12.59
N ALA A 319 -7.21 2.35 -12.57
CA ALA A 319 -6.21 2.31 -13.62
C ALA A 319 -5.51 0.95 -13.71
N LEU A 320 -5.13 0.37 -12.57
CA LEU A 320 -4.46 -0.93 -12.53
C LEU A 320 -5.37 -2.08 -12.97
N ASP A 321 -6.66 -2.09 -12.55
CA ASP A 321 -7.60 -3.11 -13.03
C ASP A 321 -7.77 -3.03 -14.55
N PHE A 322 -7.89 -1.81 -15.11
CA PHE A 322 -7.99 -1.61 -16.54
C PHE A 322 -6.70 -2.04 -17.28
N ALA A 323 -5.53 -1.60 -16.80
CA ALA A 323 -4.24 -1.89 -17.44
C ALA A 323 -3.89 -3.38 -17.44
N ALA A 324 -4.15 -4.08 -16.33
CA ALA A 324 -3.91 -5.51 -16.24
C ALA A 324 -4.81 -6.31 -17.21
N ARG A 325 -6.07 -5.91 -17.37
CA ARG A 325 -6.98 -6.49 -18.38
C ARG A 325 -6.53 -6.18 -19.80
N ALA A 326 -6.14 -4.93 -20.08
CA ALA A 326 -5.61 -4.54 -21.37
C ALA A 326 -4.35 -5.34 -21.72
N MET A 327 -3.45 -5.55 -20.74
CA MET A 327 -2.27 -6.39 -20.93
C MET A 327 -2.64 -7.83 -21.32
N ILE A 328 -3.62 -8.45 -20.65
CA ILE A 328 -4.12 -9.78 -21.02
C ILE A 328 -4.69 -9.75 -22.44
N ASN A 329 -5.53 -8.78 -22.78
CA ASN A 329 -6.18 -8.66 -24.08
C ASN A 329 -5.17 -8.49 -25.21
N VAL A 330 -4.19 -7.61 -25.05
CA VAL A 330 -3.14 -7.34 -26.08
C VAL A 330 -2.31 -8.58 -26.36
N HIS A 331 -1.98 -9.37 -25.33
CA HIS A 331 -1.21 -10.61 -25.50
C HIS A 331 -2.09 -11.79 -25.97
N GLY A 332 -3.41 -11.68 -25.87
CA GLY A 332 -4.33 -12.73 -26.29
C GLY A 332 -4.20 -14.00 -25.47
N GLY A 333 -4.25 -15.16 -26.09
CA GLY A 333 -4.25 -16.45 -25.39
C GLY A 333 -3.11 -16.62 -24.39
N ILE A 334 -1.89 -16.22 -24.74
CA ILE A 334 -0.72 -16.35 -23.85
C ILE A 334 -0.85 -15.42 -22.64
N GLY A 335 -1.45 -14.25 -22.79
CA GLY A 335 -1.68 -13.30 -21.71
C GLY A 335 -2.59 -13.82 -20.60
N ALA A 336 -3.36 -14.88 -20.85
CA ALA A 336 -4.21 -15.52 -19.87
C ALA A 336 -3.57 -16.76 -19.23
N THR A 337 -2.37 -17.16 -19.68
CA THR A 337 -1.66 -18.32 -19.15
C THR A 337 -0.68 -17.93 -18.06
N TRP A 338 -0.29 -18.88 -17.23
CA TRP A 338 0.72 -18.70 -16.19
C TRP A 338 2.16 -18.55 -16.71
N GLU A 339 2.37 -18.85 -17.98
CA GLU A 339 3.66 -18.65 -18.66
C GLU A 339 3.98 -17.17 -18.90
N HIS A 340 2.96 -16.30 -18.78
CA HIS A 340 3.06 -14.86 -18.99
C HIS A 340 2.86 -14.08 -17.67
N ASP A 341 3.41 -12.86 -17.59
CA ASP A 341 3.36 -12.03 -16.39
C ASP A 341 2.00 -11.34 -16.18
N ALA A 342 1.19 -11.18 -17.22
CA ALA A 342 -0.09 -10.46 -17.13
C ALA A 342 -1.03 -10.97 -16.02
N PRO A 343 -1.17 -12.30 -15.76
CA PRO A 343 -1.95 -12.80 -14.64
C PRO A 343 -1.45 -12.34 -13.26
N LEU A 344 -0.15 -12.09 -13.08
CA LEU A 344 0.42 -11.60 -11.82
C LEU A 344 -0.05 -10.18 -11.55
N PHE A 345 0.03 -9.29 -12.55
CA PHE A 345 -0.48 -7.92 -12.45
C PHE A 345 -2.00 -7.88 -12.25
N PHE A 346 -2.74 -8.78 -12.90
CA PHE A 346 -4.18 -8.90 -12.68
C PHE A 346 -4.50 -9.33 -11.23
N ARG A 347 -3.77 -10.30 -10.67
CA ARG A 347 -3.93 -10.71 -9.26
C ARG A 347 -3.61 -9.57 -8.30
N ARG A 348 -2.50 -8.83 -8.55
CA ARG A 348 -2.16 -7.62 -7.79
C ARG A 348 -3.29 -6.59 -7.86
N ALA A 349 -3.86 -6.34 -9.04
CA ALA A 349 -4.97 -5.41 -9.21
C ALA A 349 -6.19 -5.80 -8.38
N GLN A 350 -6.59 -7.08 -8.45
CA GLN A 350 -7.77 -7.58 -7.75
C GLN A 350 -7.62 -7.55 -6.22
N LEU A 351 -6.42 -7.77 -5.70
CA LEU A 351 -6.16 -7.69 -4.27
C LEU A 351 -6.02 -6.24 -3.82
N SER A 352 -5.15 -5.45 -4.47
CA SER A 352 -4.88 -4.06 -4.09
C SER A 352 -6.15 -3.21 -4.02
N ARG A 353 -7.08 -3.38 -4.98
CA ARG A 353 -8.36 -2.63 -4.99
C ARG A 353 -9.25 -2.90 -3.78
N ARG A 354 -8.94 -3.90 -2.96
CA ARG A 354 -9.75 -4.33 -1.81
C ARG A 354 -9.10 -4.07 -0.46
N LEU A 355 -7.76 -3.91 -0.42
CA LEU A 355 -7.02 -3.66 0.83
C LEU A 355 -7.46 -2.34 1.47
N LEU A 356 -7.48 -2.30 2.81
CA LEU A 356 -7.70 -1.09 3.60
C LEU A 356 -8.97 -0.31 3.17
N GLY A 357 -10.13 -0.98 3.15
CA GLY A 357 -11.39 -0.38 2.71
C GLY A 357 -11.58 -0.28 1.21
N GLY A 358 -10.53 -0.40 0.43
CA GLY A 358 -10.57 -0.51 -1.02
C GLY A 358 -10.80 0.80 -1.78
N THR A 359 -10.89 0.66 -3.10
CA THR A 359 -11.11 1.80 -4.01
C THR A 359 -12.51 2.35 -3.91
N HIS A 360 -13.49 1.56 -3.46
CA HIS A 360 -14.89 1.99 -3.35
C HIS A 360 -15.03 3.04 -2.26
N ASP A 361 -14.55 2.76 -1.05
CA ASP A 361 -14.53 3.74 0.05
C ASP A 361 -13.80 5.02 -0.31
N ALA A 362 -12.67 4.87 -0.97
CA ALA A 362 -11.89 6.02 -1.42
C ALA A 362 -12.69 6.89 -2.41
N THR A 363 -13.47 6.26 -3.30
CA THR A 363 -14.35 6.97 -4.24
C THR A 363 -15.51 7.67 -3.53
N ASP A 364 -16.15 6.99 -2.58
CA ASP A 364 -17.25 7.54 -1.79
C ASP A 364 -16.79 8.77 -0.99
N ARG A 365 -15.62 8.69 -0.35
CA ARG A 365 -15.05 9.85 0.35
C ARG A 365 -14.80 11.03 -0.58
N VAL A 366 -14.24 10.81 -1.76
CA VAL A 366 -14.04 11.88 -2.75
C VAL A 366 -15.37 12.52 -3.15
N ALA A 367 -16.40 11.71 -3.38
CA ALA A 367 -17.72 12.20 -3.74
C ALA A 367 -18.35 13.01 -2.59
N GLU A 368 -18.35 12.51 -1.37
CA GLU A 368 -18.91 13.17 -0.19
C GLU A 368 -18.24 14.52 0.06
N GLN A 369 -16.92 14.58 0.03
CA GLN A 369 -16.16 15.79 0.31
C GLN A 369 -16.33 16.82 -0.82
N THR A 370 -16.41 16.39 -2.08
CA THR A 370 -16.70 17.28 -3.23
C THR A 370 -18.09 17.86 -3.13
N LEU A 371 -19.08 17.06 -2.77
CA LEU A 371 -20.48 17.53 -2.61
C LEU A 371 -20.61 18.49 -1.42
N ALA A 372 -19.94 18.22 -0.30
CA ALA A 372 -19.95 19.11 0.86
C ALA A 372 -19.31 20.47 0.52
N SER A 373 -18.19 20.48 -0.20
CA SER A 373 -17.52 21.71 -0.63
C SER A 373 -18.40 22.53 -1.62
N ALA A 374 -19.08 21.85 -2.54
CA ALA A 374 -20.00 22.50 -3.47
C ALA A 374 -21.22 23.10 -2.75
N ALA A 375 -21.77 22.42 -1.75
CA ALA A 375 -22.87 22.93 -0.94
C ALA A 375 -22.46 24.16 -0.11
N ALA A 376 -21.25 24.13 0.48
CA ALA A 376 -20.71 25.28 1.22
C ALA A 376 -20.44 26.51 0.34
N ALA A 377 -20.01 26.29 -0.90
CA ALA A 377 -19.79 27.38 -1.87
C ALA A 377 -21.09 28.00 -2.42
N ALA A 378 -22.22 27.29 -2.31
CA ALA A 378 -23.54 27.74 -2.76
C ALA A 378 -24.36 28.46 -1.66
N ALA A 379 -23.92 28.40 -0.39
CA ALA A 379 -24.56 29.02 0.77
C ALA A 379 -23.96 30.39 1.06
#